data_fd944ab80f3020d644efba7d645c11c4
#
_entry.id   fd944ab80f3020d644efba7d645c11c4
#
_cell.length_a   1.000
_cell.length_b   1.000
_cell.length_c   1.000
_cell.angle_alpha   90.00
_cell.angle_beta   90.00
_cell.angle_gamma   90.00
#
_symmetry.space_group_name_H-M   'P 1'
#
loop_
_entity.id
_entity.type
_entity.pdbx_description
1 polymer ?
#
loop_
_entity_poly.entity_id
_entity_poly.type
_entity_poly.pdbx_seq_one_letter_code
_entity_poly.pdbx_strand_id
1 'polypeptide(L)'
;MAYKSFSLSLNSKISNYKKIIQVDPDKSISIRSFLIGSISQDISIAKNVLESEDVISTINCLKKLGVSIKKKKGHYLIYGKGLGSLRLKKGSKLNFGNSGTLARLLIGILSTTPGIKAKLYGDHSLNKRSMKSLTELMSRFGAYFIPKNKF
;
A
#
# COMPACT_ATOMS: atom_id res chain seq x y z
N MET A 1 -13.92 -0.16 -33.54
CA MET A 1 -14.55 -1.28 -32.83
C MET A 1 -15.88 -0.77 -32.26
N ALA A 2 -17.00 -1.36 -32.64
CA ALA A 2 -18.29 -0.99 -32.08
C ALA A 2 -18.41 -1.54 -30.65
N TYR A 3 -18.70 -0.69 -29.69
CA TYR A 3 -18.98 -1.10 -28.33
C TYR A 3 -20.31 -1.89 -28.34
N LYS A 4 -20.26 -3.16 -27.94
CA LYS A 4 -21.48 -3.92 -27.69
C LYS A 4 -22.12 -3.39 -26.42
N SER A 5 -23.25 -2.71 -26.53
CA SER A 5 -24.09 -2.37 -25.39
C SER A 5 -24.86 -3.62 -24.95
N PHE A 6 -25.04 -3.78 -23.66
CA PHE A 6 -25.96 -4.78 -23.08
C PHE A 6 -26.91 -4.08 -22.12
N SER A 7 -28.10 -4.61 -21.98
CA SER A 7 -29.07 -4.16 -20.99
C SER A 7 -29.32 -5.30 -20.02
N LEU A 8 -29.46 -4.95 -18.74
CA LEU A 8 -29.79 -5.87 -17.66
C LEU A 8 -31.12 -5.44 -17.04
N SER A 9 -32.10 -6.34 -17.04
CA SER A 9 -33.36 -6.15 -16.34
C SER A 9 -33.40 -7.01 -15.08
N LEU A 10 -33.68 -6.40 -13.94
CA LEU A 10 -33.87 -7.08 -12.66
C LEU A 10 -35.37 -7.08 -12.31
N ASN A 11 -36.02 -8.21 -12.54
CA ASN A 11 -37.49 -8.31 -12.43
C ASN A 11 -37.98 -8.85 -11.07
N SER A 12 -37.04 -9.20 -10.17
CA SER A 12 -37.41 -9.75 -8.86
C SER A 12 -36.59 -9.16 -7.73
N LYS A 13 -37.22 -9.05 -6.56
CA LYS A 13 -36.52 -8.67 -5.33
C LYS A 13 -35.86 -9.90 -4.71
N ILE A 14 -34.59 -9.78 -4.38
CA ILE A 14 -33.84 -10.83 -3.68
C ILE A 14 -34.31 -10.83 -2.22
N SER A 15 -34.80 -11.96 -1.75
CA SER A 15 -35.12 -12.20 -0.35
C SER A 15 -34.37 -13.42 0.15
N ASN A 16 -33.94 -13.39 1.41
CA ASN A 16 -33.25 -14.51 2.08
C ASN A 16 -32.03 -15.04 1.32
N TYR A 17 -31.16 -14.13 0.89
CA TYR A 17 -29.94 -14.50 0.17
C TYR A 17 -28.79 -14.78 1.14
N LYS A 18 -28.28 -16.01 1.11
CA LYS A 18 -27.05 -16.39 1.80
C LYS A 18 -26.20 -17.23 0.83
N LYS A 19 -25.14 -16.63 0.30
CA LYS A 19 -24.19 -17.32 -0.58
C LYS A 19 -22.78 -16.93 -0.21
N ILE A 20 -21.89 -17.91 -0.12
CA ILE A 20 -20.46 -17.69 -0.01
C ILE A 20 -19.90 -17.73 -1.42
N ILE A 21 -19.29 -16.64 -1.85
CA ILE A 21 -18.57 -16.55 -3.13
C ILE A 21 -17.08 -16.39 -2.86
N GLN A 22 -16.28 -17.11 -3.64
CA GLN A 22 -14.84 -16.90 -3.63
C GLN A 22 -14.50 -15.91 -4.73
N VAL A 23 -13.74 -14.88 -4.40
CA VAL A 23 -13.28 -13.85 -5.33
C VAL A 23 -11.76 -13.91 -5.47
N ASP A 24 -11.26 -13.45 -6.62
CA ASP A 24 -9.82 -13.29 -6.83
C ASP A 24 -9.23 -12.23 -5.92
N PRO A 25 -7.95 -12.36 -5.56
CA PRO A 25 -7.30 -11.38 -4.71
C PRO A 25 -7.12 -10.04 -5.42
N ASP A 26 -7.38 -8.95 -4.69
CA ASP A 26 -7.19 -7.58 -5.17
C ASP A 26 -5.81 -7.03 -4.80
N LYS A 27 -5.17 -6.34 -5.74
CA LYS A 27 -3.84 -5.75 -5.56
C LYS A 27 -3.83 -4.68 -4.47
N SER A 28 -4.80 -3.80 -4.49
CA SER A 28 -4.85 -2.66 -3.56
C SER A 28 -5.19 -3.09 -2.14
N ILE A 29 -6.03 -4.11 -1.98
CA ILE A 29 -6.32 -4.74 -0.69
C ILE A 29 -5.07 -5.45 -0.18
N SER A 30 -4.36 -6.18 -1.06
CA SER A 30 -3.10 -6.83 -0.70
C SER A 30 -2.05 -5.83 -0.20
N ILE A 31 -1.84 -4.70 -0.88
CA ILE A 31 -0.93 -3.64 -0.44
C ILE A 31 -1.35 -3.11 0.95
N ARG A 32 -2.64 -2.80 1.13
CA ARG A 32 -3.15 -2.27 2.41
C ARG A 32 -2.98 -3.25 3.56
N SER A 33 -3.16 -4.55 3.33
CA SER A 33 -2.97 -5.56 4.36
C SER A 33 -1.54 -5.56 4.93
N PHE A 34 -0.53 -5.39 4.07
CA PHE A 34 0.86 -5.24 4.50
C PHE A 34 1.13 -3.93 5.22
N LEU A 35 0.59 -2.83 4.71
CA LEU A 35 0.77 -1.50 5.32
C LEU A 35 0.13 -1.45 6.71
N ILE A 36 -1.11 -1.88 6.86
CA ILE A 36 -1.82 -1.91 8.15
C ILE A 36 -1.14 -2.90 9.09
N GLY A 37 -0.83 -4.11 8.62
CA GLY A 37 -0.12 -5.10 9.42
C GLY A 37 1.24 -4.62 9.90
N SER A 38 1.93 -3.75 9.13
CA SER A 38 3.25 -3.22 9.52
C SER A 38 3.20 -2.26 10.71
N ILE A 39 2.10 -1.54 10.88
CA ILE A 39 1.87 -0.57 11.96
C ILE A 39 1.00 -1.12 13.10
N SER A 40 0.57 -2.38 13.02
CA SER A 40 -0.06 -3.10 14.13
C SER A 40 0.96 -3.41 15.22
N GLN A 41 0.51 -3.74 16.42
CA GLN A 41 1.40 -4.12 17.52
C GLN A 41 1.82 -5.59 17.48
N ASP A 42 0.94 -6.47 17.00
CA ASP A 42 1.14 -7.91 16.98
C ASP A 42 1.33 -8.47 15.55
N ILE A 43 1.24 -9.80 15.44
CA ILE A 43 1.37 -10.50 14.17
C ILE A 43 0.04 -10.44 13.41
N SER A 44 0.08 -9.86 12.23
CA SER A 44 -1.02 -9.91 11.27
C SER A 44 -0.81 -11.03 10.25
N ILE A 45 -1.90 -11.68 9.85
CA ILE A 45 -1.89 -12.77 8.87
C ILE A 45 -2.63 -12.28 7.62
N ALA A 46 -1.91 -12.16 6.50
CA ALA A 46 -2.50 -11.87 5.20
C ALA A 46 -2.65 -13.16 4.38
N LYS A 47 -3.89 -13.54 4.07
CA LYS A 47 -4.25 -14.70 3.25
C LYS A 47 -4.72 -14.25 1.87
N ASN A 48 -4.63 -15.12 0.88
CA ASN A 48 -5.08 -14.86 -0.49
C ASN A 48 -4.53 -13.53 -1.05
N VAL A 49 -3.22 -13.34 -0.96
CA VAL A 49 -2.53 -12.12 -1.41
C VAL A 49 -2.23 -12.22 -2.90
N LEU A 50 -2.55 -11.19 -3.67
CA LEU A 50 -2.11 -11.04 -5.06
C LEU A 50 -0.62 -10.66 -5.09
N GLU A 51 0.24 -11.59 -5.51
CA GLU A 51 1.70 -11.38 -5.58
C GLU A 51 2.10 -10.62 -6.87
N SER A 52 1.58 -9.42 -7.05
CA SER A 52 1.99 -8.52 -8.13
C SER A 52 3.30 -7.79 -7.80
N GLU A 53 3.94 -7.19 -8.80
CA GLU A 53 5.14 -6.36 -8.62
C GLU A 53 4.94 -5.23 -7.60
N ASP A 54 3.75 -4.62 -7.58
CA ASP A 54 3.38 -3.59 -6.62
C ASP A 54 3.39 -4.11 -5.18
N VAL A 55 2.88 -5.32 -4.97
CA VAL A 55 2.86 -5.96 -3.64
C VAL A 55 4.26 -6.37 -3.21
N ILE A 56 5.07 -6.88 -4.12
CA ILE A 56 6.49 -7.20 -3.85
C ILE A 56 7.28 -5.92 -3.50
N SER A 57 7.05 -4.83 -4.23
CA SER A 57 7.63 -3.52 -3.90
C SER A 57 7.23 -3.05 -2.50
N THR A 58 5.96 -3.28 -2.11
CA THR A 58 5.46 -2.98 -0.76
C THR A 58 6.20 -3.78 0.31
N ILE A 59 6.30 -5.09 0.13
CA ILE A 59 7.03 -5.98 1.06
C ILE A 59 8.50 -5.53 1.21
N ASN A 60 9.15 -5.22 0.09
CA ASN A 60 10.54 -4.78 0.08
C ASN A 60 10.75 -3.45 0.82
N CYS A 61 9.85 -2.48 0.62
CA CYS A 61 9.87 -1.21 1.34
C CYS A 61 9.69 -1.42 2.84
N LEU A 62 8.71 -2.24 3.25
CA LEU A 62 8.43 -2.51 4.65
C LEU A 62 9.58 -3.25 5.35
N LYS A 63 10.22 -4.21 4.67
CA LYS A 63 11.43 -4.88 5.19
C LYS A 63 12.55 -3.88 5.42
N LYS A 64 12.79 -2.93 4.50
CA LYS A 64 13.78 -1.85 4.69
C LYS A 64 13.42 -0.93 5.86
N LEU A 65 12.12 -0.79 6.16
CA LEU A 65 11.61 -0.03 7.31
C LEU A 65 11.64 -0.82 8.63
N GLY A 66 12.23 -2.02 8.62
CA GLY A 66 12.45 -2.85 9.81
C GLY A 66 11.32 -3.81 10.13
N VAL A 67 10.33 -3.96 9.24
CA VAL A 67 9.23 -4.92 9.43
C VAL A 67 9.68 -6.31 9.02
N SER A 68 9.52 -7.30 9.90
CA SER A 68 9.73 -8.71 9.55
C SER A 68 8.49 -9.25 8.86
N ILE A 69 8.66 -9.81 7.66
CA ILE A 69 7.58 -10.40 6.87
C ILE A 69 8.03 -11.78 6.41
N LYS A 70 7.28 -12.82 6.78
CA LYS A 70 7.56 -14.21 6.44
C LYS A 70 6.40 -14.81 5.64
N LYS A 71 6.71 -15.49 4.53
CA LYS A 71 5.74 -16.27 3.77
C LYS A 71 5.69 -17.70 4.31
N LYS A 72 4.51 -18.23 4.61
CA LYS A 72 4.27 -19.59 5.04
C LYS A 72 3.04 -20.17 4.33
N LYS A 73 3.16 -21.33 3.69
CA LYS A 73 2.03 -22.11 3.13
C LYS A 73 0.86 -21.24 2.58
N GLY A 74 1.15 -20.36 1.63
CA GLY A 74 0.14 -19.55 0.96
C GLY A 74 -0.38 -18.32 1.72
N HIS A 75 0.20 -17.98 2.88
CA HIS A 75 -0.11 -16.76 3.62
C HIS A 75 1.14 -16.02 4.09
N TYR A 76 1.00 -14.77 4.46
CA TYR A 76 2.08 -13.95 5.00
C TYR A 76 1.86 -13.64 6.47
N LEU A 77 2.92 -13.79 7.27
CA LEU A 77 2.99 -13.32 8.65
C LEU A 77 3.71 -11.97 8.64
N ILE A 78 3.05 -10.95 9.12
CA ILE A 78 3.57 -9.57 9.19
C ILE A 78 3.75 -9.23 10.66
N TYR A 79 4.99 -9.09 11.10
CA TYR A 79 5.32 -8.74 12.48
C TYR A 79 5.27 -7.22 12.62
N GLY A 80 4.16 -6.71 13.07
CA GLY A 80 3.91 -5.29 13.22
C GLY A 80 4.89 -4.62 14.17
N LYS A 81 5.11 -3.33 13.96
CA LYS A 81 6.05 -2.52 14.76
C LYS A 81 5.34 -1.50 15.65
N GLY A 82 4.03 -1.39 15.51
CA GLY A 82 3.26 -0.31 16.12
C GLY A 82 3.33 1.00 15.32
N LEU A 83 2.36 1.86 15.54
CA LEU A 83 2.29 3.16 14.90
C LEU A 83 3.49 4.03 15.31
N GLY A 84 4.09 4.74 14.34
CA GLY A 84 5.24 5.61 14.57
C GLY A 84 6.58 4.89 14.82
N SER A 85 6.63 3.55 14.76
CA SER A 85 7.82 2.76 15.11
C SER A 85 8.65 2.30 13.91
N LEU A 86 8.25 2.64 12.69
CA LEU A 86 9.03 2.33 11.50
C LEU A 86 10.37 3.07 11.52
N ARG A 87 11.43 2.40 11.11
CA ARG A 87 12.79 2.97 11.09
C ARG A 87 13.46 2.64 9.78
N LEU A 88 14.18 3.60 9.23
CA LEU A 88 14.96 3.43 8.00
C LEU A 88 16.44 3.67 8.31
N LYS A 89 17.30 2.78 7.86
CA LYS A 89 18.77 2.98 7.99
C LYS A 89 19.18 4.22 7.19
N LYS A 90 20.08 5.02 7.77
CA LYS A 90 20.64 6.22 7.11
C LYS A 90 21.16 5.89 5.71
N GLY A 91 20.81 6.70 4.72
CA GLY A 91 21.20 6.52 3.32
C GLY A 91 20.37 5.50 2.53
N SER A 92 19.49 4.74 3.18
CA SER A 92 18.60 3.81 2.47
C SER A 92 17.55 4.55 1.63
N LYS A 93 17.19 3.92 0.50
CA LYS A 93 16.18 4.42 -0.43
C LYS A 93 15.02 3.44 -0.51
N LEU A 94 13.79 3.94 -0.61
CA LEU A 94 12.58 3.15 -0.82
C LEU A 94 12.17 3.24 -2.28
N ASN A 95 12.13 2.09 -2.95
CA ASN A 95 11.68 1.96 -4.34
C ASN A 95 10.23 1.52 -4.37
N PHE A 96 9.36 2.33 -4.90
CA PHE A 96 7.94 2.04 -5.02
C PHE A 96 7.55 1.33 -6.32
N GLY A 97 8.53 1.11 -7.23
CA GLY A 97 8.26 0.60 -8.56
C GLY A 97 7.27 1.50 -9.29
N ASN A 98 6.19 0.93 -9.82
CA ASN A 98 5.08 1.66 -10.45
C ASN A 98 3.88 1.85 -9.51
N SER A 99 4.00 1.50 -8.24
CA SER A 99 2.85 1.45 -7.33
C SER A 99 2.44 2.81 -6.79
N GLY A 100 1.47 3.44 -7.43
CA GLY A 100 0.85 4.67 -6.93
C GLY A 100 0.12 4.47 -5.59
N THR A 101 -0.48 3.30 -5.36
CA THR A 101 -1.14 2.96 -4.09
C THR A 101 -0.12 2.88 -2.96
N LEU A 102 0.98 2.14 -3.15
CA LEU A 102 2.06 2.08 -2.17
C LEU A 102 2.61 3.48 -1.87
N ALA A 103 2.96 4.24 -2.91
CA ALA A 103 3.54 5.57 -2.76
C ALA A 103 2.66 6.48 -1.88
N ARG A 104 1.38 6.60 -2.21
CA ARG A 104 0.46 7.51 -1.51
C ARG A 104 0.22 7.08 -0.07
N LEU A 105 -0.01 5.80 0.17
CA LEU A 105 -0.33 5.32 1.51
C LEU A 105 0.91 5.27 2.42
N LEU A 106 2.05 4.83 1.89
CA LEU A 106 3.27 4.76 2.70
C LEU A 106 3.82 6.17 3.02
N ILE A 107 3.72 7.12 2.10
CA ILE A 107 4.05 8.53 2.40
C ILE A 107 3.20 9.04 3.58
N GLY A 108 1.90 8.76 3.61
CA GLY A 108 1.05 9.10 4.75
C GLY A 108 1.55 8.52 6.06
N ILE A 109 1.86 7.22 6.09
CA ILE A 109 2.40 6.54 7.28
C ILE A 109 3.75 7.13 7.71
N LEU A 110 4.66 7.37 6.76
CA LEU A 110 5.97 7.93 7.06
C LEU A 110 5.88 9.37 7.55
N SER A 111 4.93 10.16 7.05
CA SER A 111 4.72 11.54 7.49
C SER A 111 4.31 11.65 8.96
N THR A 112 3.71 10.59 9.52
CA THR A 112 3.35 10.51 10.93
C THR A 112 4.36 9.73 11.79
N THR A 113 5.48 9.30 11.20
CA THR A 113 6.52 8.55 11.91
C THR A 113 7.61 9.51 12.41
N PRO A 114 7.80 9.66 13.74
CA PRO A 114 8.74 10.63 14.29
C PRO A 114 10.17 10.41 13.84
N GLY A 115 10.82 11.50 13.41
CA GLY A 115 12.25 11.54 13.09
C GLY A 115 12.68 10.76 11.84
N ILE A 116 11.75 10.21 11.06
CA ILE A 116 12.10 9.45 9.87
C ILE A 116 12.55 10.39 8.75
N LYS A 117 13.63 10.00 8.08
CA LYS A 117 14.12 10.65 6.84
C LYS A 117 14.27 9.60 5.77
N ALA A 118 13.52 9.71 4.68
CA ALA A 118 13.49 8.72 3.62
C ALA A 118 13.69 9.36 2.25
N LYS A 119 14.53 8.74 1.42
CA LYS A 119 14.59 9.03 -0.02
C LYS A 119 13.67 8.05 -0.73
N LEU A 120 12.67 8.60 -1.42
CA LEU A 120 11.62 7.85 -2.11
C LEU A 120 11.83 7.97 -3.62
N TYR A 121 11.54 6.91 -4.37
CA TYR A 121 11.56 6.94 -5.82
C TYR A 121 10.70 5.83 -6.40
N GLY A 122 10.28 6.00 -7.64
CA GLY A 122 9.58 4.99 -8.42
C GLY A 122 10.19 4.83 -9.80
N ASP A 123 9.51 4.12 -10.66
CA ASP A 123 9.85 4.05 -12.07
C ASP A 123 9.52 5.36 -12.82
N HIS A 124 9.83 5.38 -14.11
CA HIS A 124 9.57 6.55 -14.96
C HIS A 124 8.08 6.94 -14.99
N SER A 125 7.17 5.96 -14.96
CA SER A 125 5.71 6.20 -14.97
C SER A 125 5.25 6.80 -13.64
N LEU A 126 5.70 6.24 -12.51
CA LEU A 126 5.34 6.73 -11.19
C LEU A 126 5.90 8.14 -10.96
N ASN A 127 7.14 8.39 -11.38
CA ASN A 127 7.79 9.70 -11.21
C ASN A 127 7.13 10.83 -12.02
N LYS A 128 6.31 10.51 -13.02
CA LYS A 128 5.49 11.49 -13.75
C LYS A 128 4.16 11.82 -13.04
N ARG A 129 3.74 11.02 -12.09
CA ARG A 129 2.46 11.23 -11.41
C ARG A 129 2.59 12.34 -10.37
N SER A 130 1.68 13.31 -10.42
CA SER A 130 1.66 14.37 -9.42
C SER A 130 1.33 13.80 -8.03
N MET A 131 2.16 14.15 -7.06
CA MET A 131 1.94 13.91 -5.63
C MET A 131 1.63 15.20 -4.88
N LYS A 132 1.40 16.31 -5.60
CA LYS A 132 1.23 17.66 -5.05
C LYS A 132 0.19 17.71 -3.93
N SER A 133 -1.04 17.26 -4.20
CA SER A 133 -2.13 17.32 -3.21
C SER A 133 -1.80 16.52 -1.94
N LEU A 134 -1.12 15.38 -2.08
CA LEU A 134 -0.71 14.57 -0.93
C LEU A 134 0.39 15.28 -0.12
N THR A 135 1.43 15.78 -0.79
CA THR A 135 2.55 16.44 -0.10
C THR A 135 2.11 17.75 0.56
N GLU A 136 1.23 18.50 -0.07
CA GLU A 136 0.63 19.72 0.52
C GLU A 136 -0.20 19.37 1.76
N LEU A 137 -1.03 18.31 1.69
CA LEU A 137 -1.81 17.86 2.85
C LEU A 137 -0.89 17.42 3.99
N MET A 138 0.07 16.54 3.71
CA MET A 138 0.99 16.02 4.74
C MET A 138 1.88 17.12 5.34
N SER A 139 2.20 18.16 4.57
CA SER A 139 2.95 19.31 5.10
C SER A 139 2.17 20.08 6.17
N ARG A 140 0.84 20.08 6.12
CA ARG A 140 0.00 20.68 7.18
C ARG A 140 0.10 19.92 8.51
N PHE A 141 0.51 18.64 8.44
CA PHE A 141 0.77 17.80 9.62
C PHE A 141 2.26 17.76 10.01
N GLY A 142 3.09 18.66 9.45
CA GLY A 142 4.49 18.81 9.82
C GLY A 142 5.49 17.99 9.01
N ALA A 143 5.07 17.29 7.96
CA ALA A 143 5.98 16.61 7.06
C ALA A 143 6.70 17.61 6.14
N TYR A 144 8.01 17.40 5.90
CA TYR A 144 8.81 18.23 5.02
C TYR A 144 9.30 17.45 3.80
N PHE A 145 9.08 17.97 2.59
CA PHE A 145 9.39 17.33 1.32
C PHE A 145 10.43 18.10 0.51
N ILE A 146 11.43 17.40 -0.05
CA ILE A 146 12.47 17.93 -0.94
C ILE A 146 12.57 17.04 -2.18
N PRO A 147 12.44 17.55 -3.39
CA PRO A 147 11.98 18.91 -3.74
C PRO A 147 10.49 19.08 -3.44
N LYS A 148 10.10 20.32 -3.17
CA LYS A 148 8.71 20.65 -2.88
C LYS A 148 7.83 20.32 -4.09
N ASN A 149 6.73 19.59 -3.88
CA ASN A 149 5.73 19.22 -4.91
C ASN A 149 6.20 18.29 -6.05
N LYS A 150 7.35 17.64 -5.93
CA LYS A 150 7.81 16.58 -6.86
C LYS A 150 7.94 15.26 -6.12
N PHE A 151 7.80 14.17 -6.88
CA PHE A 151 8.07 12.82 -6.37
C PHE A 151 9.57 12.50 -6.45
#